data_519cd15859be53e0705aeb3968c26b12
#
_entry.id   519cd15859be53e0705aeb3968c26b12
#
_cell.length_a   1.000
_cell.length_b   1.000
_cell.length_c   1.000
_cell.angle_alpha   90.00
_cell.angle_beta   90.00
_cell.angle_gamma   90.00
#
_symmetry.space_group_name_H-M   'P 1'
#
loop_
_entity.id
_entity.type
_entity.pdbx_description
1 polymer ?
#
loop_
_entity_poly.entity_id
_entity_poly.type
_entity_poly.pdbx_seq_one_letter_code
_entity_poly.pdbx_strand_id
1 'polypeptide(L)'
;MSLTYPIVCQKKDGKYYIDFYLNKKRYRLFNAKKIGIDYKPNNYPVNKRQKATEQLAKKVYDHLVKNNYQFEESKECPELQEFDRLISLKLNEPLDKHYKKTLEDLAHKLREELKHSGNIPIKFIDGMMLKYNNSTSFNTIRRHLNVLVNHLYENGFPIEKSSLKPRKQTEKLHKPIPNIAEVLQLLKDYNYNLYLCCLFTYGCLLRPHREVRLLKWQDFGEDLSYVSVDGSRVKSKRNRVMPVPDYIRKELVMGNANDNIFSNTPIEFNEDYFKTLWSRFKKKCPEIGKHTTIYSFRHSGAIEIFKRTGSLHKLQRAMGHSSLNVSLTYLRGLEVAELKEEDMPMV
;
A
#
# COMPACT_ATOMS: atom_id res chain seq x y z
N MET A 1 0.86 -19.67 -37.75
CA MET A 1 0.97 -18.23 -37.48
C MET A 1 -0.08 -17.51 -38.30
N SER A 2 -0.79 -16.54 -37.73
CA SER A 2 -1.85 -15.81 -38.42
C SER A 2 -1.58 -14.30 -38.37
N LEU A 3 -1.56 -13.65 -39.55
CA LEU A 3 -1.46 -12.20 -39.70
C LEU A 3 -2.63 -11.72 -40.53
N THR A 4 -3.40 -10.74 -40.04
CA THR A 4 -4.40 -10.05 -40.85
C THR A 4 -3.76 -8.82 -41.50
N TYR A 5 -4.18 -8.50 -42.73
CA TYR A 5 -3.70 -7.27 -43.35
C TYR A 5 -4.13 -6.05 -42.52
N PRO A 6 -3.22 -5.07 -42.22
CA PRO A 6 -3.57 -3.92 -41.41
C PRO A 6 -4.60 -3.01 -42.05
N ILE A 7 -5.69 -2.73 -41.34
CA ILE A 7 -6.78 -1.86 -41.76
C ILE A 7 -6.51 -0.43 -41.28
N VAL A 8 -6.72 0.55 -42.14
CA VAL A 8 -6.60 1.98 -41.77
C VAL A 8 -7.85 2.42 -41.04
N CYS A 9 -7.65 3.00 -39.86
CA CYS A 9 -8.70 3.52 -39.01
C CYS A 9 -8.42 4.98 -38.62
N GLN A 10 -9.49 5.74 -38.35
CA GLN A 10 -9.41 7.12 -37.88
C GLN A 10 -10.04 7.25 -36.50
N LYS A 11 -9.38 7.98 -35.59
CA LYS A 11 -9.95 8.39 -34.33
C LYS A 11 -10.82 9.65 -34.45
N LYS A 12 -11.67 9.89 -33.44
CA LYS A 12 -12.50 11.11 -33.35
C LYS A 12 -11.69 12.41 -33.35
N ASP A 13 -10.45 12.35 -32.88
CA ASP A 13 -9.48 13.48 -32.85
C ASP A 13 -8.77 13.71 -34.20
N GLY A 14 -9.17 13.01 -35.27
CA GLY A 14 -8.62 13.16 -36.61
C GLY A 14 -7.29 12.46 -36.87
N LYS A 15 -6.75 11.70 -35.90
CA LYS A 15 -5.53 10.90 -36.07
C LYS A 15 -5.84 9.56 -36.71
N TYR A 16 -4.96 9.15 -37.61
CA TYR A 16 -5.05 7.86 -38.30
C TYR A 16 -4.11 6.83 -37.62
N TYR A 17 -4.52 5.57 -37.70
CA TYR A 17 -3.74 4.42 -37.23
C TYR A 17 -4.08 3.18 -38.05
N ILE A 18 -3.23 2.17 -37.99
CA ILE A 18 -3.50 0.83 -38.52
C ILE A 18 -3.91 -0.12 -37.41
N ASP A 19 -4.86 -1.00 -37.71
CA ASP A 19 -5.39 -2.02 -36.79
C ASP A 19 -5.27 -3.39 -37.44
N PHE A 20 -4.66 -4.37 -36.75
CA PHE A 20 -4.47 -5.72 -37.26
C PHE A 20 -4.26 -6.73 -36.16
N TYR A 21 -4.40 -7.99 -36.51
CA TYR A 21 -4.12 -9.10 -35.58
C TYR A 21 -2.87 -9.87 -36.02
N LEU A 22 -2.01 -10.15 -35.07
CA LEU A 22 -0.84 -11.01 -35.23
C LEU A 22 -0.89 -12.10 -34.14
N ASN A 23 -0.97 -13.37 -34.51
CA ASN A 23 -1.07 -14.53 -33.62
C ASN A 23 -2.19 -14.35 -32.58
N LYS A 24 -3.39 -13.96 -33.01
CA LYS A 24 -4.59 -13.67 -32.18
C LYS A 24 -4.46 -12.43 -31.28
N LYS A 25 -3.34 -11.73 -31.26
CA LYS A 25 -3.13 -10.49 -30.52
C LYS A 25 -3.39 -9.30 -31.42
N ARG A 26 -4.19 -8.33 -30.92
CA ARG A 26 -4.54 -7.08 -31.64
C ARG A 26 -3.45 -6.04 -31.47
N TYR A 27 -3.10 -5.39 -32.58
CA TYR A 27 -2.13 -4.29 -32.62
C TYR A 27 -2.75 -3.04 -33.27
N ARG A 28 -2.45 -1.88 -32.65
CA ARG A 28 -2.77 -0.56 -33.18
C ARG A 28 -1.52 0.27 -33.26
N LEU A 29 -1.11 0.65 -34.49
CA LEU A 29 0.10 1.41 -34.69
C LEU A 29 -0.21 2.75 -35.35
N PHE A 30 0.37 3.82 -34.80
CA PHE A 30 0.27 5.19 -35.30
C PHE A 30 1.50 5.60 -36.11
N ASN A 31 2.54 4.82 -36.11
CA ASN A 31 3.82 5.01 -36.79
C ASN A 31 4.54 3.67 -36.97
N ALA A 32 5.63 3.69 -37.73
CA ALA A 32 6.43 2.52 -38.08
C ALA A 32 7.57 2.22 -37.06
N LYS A 33 7.60 2.87 -35.91
CA LYS A 33 8.68 2.74 -34.93
C LYS A 33 8.91 1.27 -34.48
N LYS A 34 7.83 0.48 -34.40
CA LYS A 34 7.91 -0.96 -34.02
C LYS A 34 8.63 -1.85 -35.05
N ILE A 35 8.81 -1.37 -36.25
CA ILE A 35 9.55 -2.05 -37.33
C ILE A 35 10.85 -1.33 -37.67
N GLY A 36 11.39 -0.53 -36.72
CA GLY A 36 12.67 0.17 -36.87
C GLY A 36 12.69 1.34 -37.86
N ILE A 37 11.52 1.80 -38.36
CA ILE A 37 11.42 2.86 -39.36
C ILE A 37 10.83 4.14 -38.76
N ASP A 38 11.52 5.29 -38.97
CA ASP A 38 10.94 6.59 -38.58
C ASP A 38 9.95 7.09 -39.60
N TYR A 39 8.73 6.53 -39.59
CA TYR A 39 7.64 6.91 -40.45
C TYR A 39 6.39 7.22 -39.61
N LYS A 40 5.93 8.48 -39.65
CA LYS A 40 4.85 9.05 -38.81
C LYS A 40 3.73 9.66 -39.67
N PRO A 41 2.72 8.90 -40.10
CA PRO A 41 1.64 9.38 -40.96
C PRO A 41 0.93 10.63 -40.42
N ASN A 42 0.75 10.75 -39.12
CA ASN A 42 0.04 11.89 -38.54
C ASN A 42 0.84 13.21 -38.54
N ASN A 43 2.10 13.20 -38.96
CA ASN A 43 2.91 14.40 -39.16
C ASN A 43 2.67 15.02 -40.56
N TYR A 44 2.00 14.30 -41.46
CA TYR A 44 1.65 14.85 -42.77
C TYR A 44 0.43 15.78 -42.66
N PRO A 45 0.21 16.69 -43.66
CA PRO A 45 -1.02 17.48 -43.80
C PRO A 45 -2.27 16.60 -43.76
N VAL A 46 -3.34 17.11 -43.16
CA VAL A 46 -4.57 16.33 -42.90
C VAL A 46 -5.09 15.56 -44.12
N ASN A 47 -5.11 16.19 -45.29
CA ASN A 47 -5.53 15.59 -46.55
C ASN A 47 -4.61 14.47 -47.08
N LYS A 48 -3.40 14.32 -46.54
CA LYS A 48 -2.44 13.28 -46.95
C LYS A 48 -2.29 12.16 -45.89
N ARG A 49 -2.85 12.34 -44.69
CA ARG A 49 -2.68 11.38 -43.56
C ARG A 49 -3.24 10.00 -43.85
N GLN A 50 -4.41 9.92 -44.49
CA GLN A 50 -5.01 8.65 -44.84
C GLN A 50 -4.07 7.85 -45.76
N LYS A 51 -3.66 8.44 -46.90
CA LYS A 51 -2.74 7.80 -47.83
C LYS A 51 -1.40 7.43 -47.24
N ALA A 52 -0.87 8.29 -46.33
CA ALA A 52 0.36 7.98 -45.57
C ALA A 52 0.12 6.80 -44.62
N THR A 53 -1.07 6.65 -44.02
CA THR A 53 -1.38 5.51 -43.13
C THR A 53 -1.59 4.22 -43.95
N GLU A 54 -2.09 4.27 -45.15
CA GLU A 54 -2.14 3.13 -46.10
C GLU A 54 -0.71 2.66 -46.43
N GLN A 55 0.23 3.58 -46.62
CA GLN A 55 1.65 3.23 -46.81
C GLN A 55 2.25 2.63 -45.54
N LEU A 56 1.87 3.11 -44.34
CA LEU A 56 2.25 2.50 -43.10
C LEU A 56 1.76 1.04 -43.01
N ALA A 57 0.49 0.78 -43.39
CA ALA A 57 -0.10 -0.55 -43.41
C ALA A 57 0.73 -1.51 -44.27
N LYS A 58 1.05 -1.09 -45.48
CA LYS A 58 1.87 -1.87 -46.42
C LYS A 58 3.27 -2.13 -45.85
N LYS A 59 3.96 -1.09 -45.37
CA LYS A 59 5.31 -1.22 -44.79
C LYS A 59 5.35 -2.21 -43.61
N VAL A 60 4.35 -2.13 -42.71
CA VAL A 60 4.25 -3.02 -41.54
C VAL A 60 3.95 -4.45 -41.97
N TYR A 61 3.04 -4.64 -42.92
CA TYR A 61 2.70 -5.96 -43.45
C TYR A 61 3.90 -6.63 -44.12
N ASP A 62 4.53 -5.92 -45.07
CA ASP A 62 5.70 -6.43 -45.83
C ASP A 62 6.85 -6.78 -44.88
N HIS A 63 7.10 -5.94 -43.86
CA HIS A 63 8.12 -6.19 -42.84
C HIS A 63 7.82 -7.47 -42.03
N LEU A 64 6.58 -7.63 -41.55
CA LEU A 64 6.19 -8.79 -40.74
C LEU A 64 6.25 -10.10 -41.56
N VAL A 65 5.83 -10.04 -42.83
CA VAL A 65 5.92 -11.21 -43.73
C VAL A 65 7.39 -11.58 -43.99
N LYS A 66 8.26 -10.59 -44.26
CA LYS A 66 9.69 -10.79 -44.49
C LYS A 66 10.45 -11.31 -43.27
N ASN A 67 10.05 -10.91 -42.04
CA ASN A 67 10.72 -11.25 -40.81
C ASN A 67 9.98 -12.35 -39.99
N ASN A 68 9.38 -13.32 -40.68
CA ASN A 68 8.69 -14.45 -40.05
C ASN A 68 7.66 -14.06 -38.98
N TYR A 69 6.93 -12.98 -39.24
CA TYR A 69 5.89 -12.44 -38.36
C TYR A 69 6.41 -11.91 -37.01
N GLN A 70 7.65 -11.46 -36.97
CA GLN A 70 8.26 -10.82 -35.81
C GLN A 70 8.44 -9.32 -36.07
N PHE A 71 8.08 -8.50 -35.10
CA PHE A 71 8.61 -7.15 -35.05
C PHE A 71 10.11 -7.27 -34.75
N GLU A 72 10.94 -6.41 -35.34
CA GLU A 72 12.28 -6.26 -34.80
C GLU A 72 12.13 -5.93 -33.32
N GLU A 73 12.46 -6.86 -32.46
CA GLU A 73 12.77 -6.54 -31.09
C GLU A 73 13.94 -5.57 -31.21
N SER A 74 13.79 -4.34 -30.74
CA SER A 74 14.94 -3.53 -30.41
C SER A 74 15.81 -4.44 -29.58
N LYS A 75 16.97 -4.88 -30.09
CA LYS A 75 17.92 -5.65 -29.30
C LYS A 75 18.09 -4.89 -28.01
N GLU A 76 17.44 -5.35 -26.94
CA GLU A 76 17.64 -4.75 -25.64
C GLU A 76 19.14 -4.83 -25.39
N CYS A 77 19.74 -3.71 -25.02
CA CYS A 77 21.19 -3.71 -24.81
C CYS A 77 21.52 -4.76 -23.72
N PRO A 78 22.68 -5.40 -23.79
CA PRO A 78 23.06 -6.45 -22.83
C PRO A 78 22.88 -6.00 -21.37
N GLU A 79 23.08 -4.72 -21.09
CA GLU A 79 22.91 -4.11 -19.77
C GLU A 79 21.43 -4.17 -19.31
N LEU A 80 20.46 -3.96 -20.21
CA LEU A 80 19.05 -4.07 -19.88
C LEU A 80 18.63 -5.52 -19.63
N GLN A 81 19.15 -6.45 -20.40
CA GLN A 81 18.88 -7.88 -20.19
C GLN A 81 19.44 -8.34 -18.84
N GLU A 82 20.66 -7.94 -18.52
CA GLU A 82 21.31 -8.28 -17.25
C GLU A 82 20.58 -7.60 -16.07
N PHE A 83 20.19 -6.33 -16.20
CA PHE A 83 19.36 -5.65 -15.20
C PHE A 83 18.06 -6.42 -14.94
N ASP A 84 17.31 -6.78 -15.99
CA ASP A 84 16.04 -7.50 -15.87
C ASP A 84 16.23 -8.88 -15.23
N ARG A 85 17.31 -9.58 -15.57
CA ARG A 85 17.69 -10.87 -14.97
C ARG A 85 17.91 -10.73 -13.46
N LEU A 86 18.71 -9.76 -13.04
CA LEU A 86 19.05 -9.55 -11.63
C LEU A 86 17.84 -9.09 -10.81
N ILE A 87 17.04 -8.18 -11.35
CA ILE A 87 15.79 -7.74 -10.69
C ILE A 87 14.82 -8.90 -10.55
N SER A 88 14.68 -9.75 -11.57
CA SER A 88 13.81 -10.93 -11.52
C SER A 88 14.25 -11.91 -10.42
N LEU A 89 15.55 -12.13 -10.24
CA LEU A 89 16.06 -12.94 -9.13
C LEU A 89 15.63 -12.38 -7.78
N LYS A 90 15.75 -11.07 -7.58
CA LYS A 90 15.34 -10.41 -6.33
C LYS A 90 13.84 -10.48 -6.08
N LEU A 91 13.03 -10.30 -7.09
CA LEU A 91 11.57 -10.31 -6.99
C LEU A 91 10.97 -11.73 -6.84
N ASN A 92 11.72 -12.78 -7.16
CA ASN A 92 11.30 -14.17 -6.96
C ASN A 92 11.56 -14.69 -5.54
N GLU A 93 12.22 -13.91 -4.67
CA GLU A 93 12.31 -14.23 -3.25
C GLU A 93 10.90 -14.25 -2.60
N PRO A 94 10.70 -14.94 -1.46
CA PRO A 94 9.44 -14.97 -0.74
C PRO A 94 9.17 -13.63 -0.05
N LEU A 95 8.73 -12.63 -0.83
CA LEU A 95 8.47 -11.27 -0.38
C LEU A 95 6.97 -11.05 -0.08
N ASP A 96 6.66 -10.17 0.88
CA ASP A 96 5.29 -9.68 1.09
C ASP A 96 4.77 -8.99 -0.19
N LYS A 97 3.50 -9.20 -0.52
CA LYS A 97 2.86 -8.70 -1.75
C LYS A 97 3.03 -7.19 -1.95
N HIS A 98 2.81 -6.39 -0.89
CA HIS A 98 2.91 -4.93 -0.99
C HIS A 98 4.37 -4.48 -1.10
N TYR A 99 5.27 -5.15 -0.39
CA TYR A 99 6.70 -4.90 -0.49
C TYR A 99 7.24 -5.22 -1.89
N LYS A 100 6.87 -6.39 -2.44
CA LYS A 100 7.23 -6.80 -3.80
C LYS A 100 6.76 -5.76 -4.82
N LYS A 101 5.49 -5.34 -4.76
CA LYS A 101 4.96 -4.30 -5.65
C LYS A 101 5.75 -2.98 -5.55
N THR A 102 6.14 -2.58 -4.35
CA THR A 102 6.94 -1.36 -4.17
C THR A 102 8.33 -1.49 -4.83
N LEU A 103 8.97 -2.65 -4.71
CA LEU A 103 10.24 -2.93 -5.39
C LEU A 103 10.07 -2.95 -6.91
N GLU A 104 9.00 -3.56 -7.43
CA GLU A 104 8.66 -3.58 -8.86
C GLU A 104 8.50 -2.14 -9.41
N ASP A 105 7.75 -1.28 -8.71
CA ASP A 105 7.56 0.12 -9.12
C ASP A 105 8.87 0.93 -9.12
N LEU A 106 9.77 0.64 -8.19
CA LEU A 106 11.09 1.29 -8.13
C LEU A 106 12.03 0.73 -9.21
N ALA A 107 12.07 -0.59 -9.39
CA ALA A 107 12.85 -1.24 -10.42
C ALA A 107 12.44 -0.77 -11.83
N HIS A 108 11.13 -0.64 -12.07
CA HIS A 108 10.63 -0.09 -13.33
C HIS A 108 11.20 1.32 -13.65
N LYS A 109 11.29 2.19 -12.63
CA LYS A 109 11.87 3.53 -12.81
C LYS A 109 13.37 3.49 -13.11
N LEU A 110 14.11 2.62 -12.43
CA LEU A 110 15.54 2.42 -12.69
C LEU A 110 15.75 1.86 -14.11
N ARG A 111 14.91 0.92 -14.56
CA ARG A 111 14.91 0.35 -15.89
C ARG A 111 14.66 1.38 -16.98
N GLU A 112 13.68 2.26 -16.79
CA GLU A 112 13.39 3.32 -17.77
C GLU A 112 14.53 4.34 -17.86
N GLU A 113 15.20 4.67 -16.74
CA GLU A 113 16.39 5.51 -16.75
C GLU A 113 17.55 4.83 -17.51
N LEU A 114 17.82 3.56 -17.20
CA LEU A 114 18.84 2.78 -17.90
C LEU A 114 18.58 2.73 -19.41
N LYS A 115 17.33 2.53 -19.81
CA LYS A 115 16.91 2.50 -21.23
C LYS A 115 17.08 3.85 -21.92
N HIS A 116 16.87 4.96 -21.18
CA HIS A 116 16.96 6.30 -21.73
C HIS A 116 18.40 6.82 -21.79
N SER A 117 19.18 6.62 -20.73
CA SER A 117 20.49 7.22 -20.53
C SER A 117 21.66 6.25 -20.77
N GLY A 118 21.38 4.95 -20.92
CA GLY A 118 22.37 3.88 -21.04
C GLY A 118 23.06 3.54 -19.72
N ASN A 119 22.79 4.26 -18.64
CA ASN A 119 23.28 3.99 -17.29
C ASN A 119 22.28 4.48 -16.23
N ILE A 120 22.55 4.17 -14.96
CA ILE A 120 21.74 4.65 -13.83
C ILE A 120 22.64 5.56 -12.96
N PRO A 121 22.64 6.88 -13.21
CA PRO A 121 23.50 7.78 -12.47
C PRO A 121 23.05 7.92 -11.01
N ILE A 122 23.99 8.08 -10.08
CA ILE A 122 23.71 8.27 -8.64
C ILE A 122 22.76 9.43 -8.38
N LYS A 123 22.85 10.52 -9.17
CA LYS A 123 21.94 11.67 -9.08
C LYS A 123 20.48 11.29 -9.33
N PHE A 124 20.22 10.32 -10.20
CA PHE A 124 18.86 9.83 -10.43
C PHE A 124 18.35 9.06 -9.22
N ILE A 125 19.17 8.15 -8.66
CA ILE A 125 18.84 7.38 -7.46
C ILE A 125 18.55 8.32 -6.28
N ASP A 126 19.42 9.30 -6.05
CA ASP A 126 19.25 10.30 -5.00
C ASP A 126 18.00 11.15 -5.23
N GLY A 127 17.74 11.56 -6.46
CA GLY A 127 16.54 12.29 -6.87
C GLY A 127 15.23 11.55 -6.56
N MET A 128 15.21 10.23 -6.71
CA MET A 128 14.04 9.40 -6.35
C MET A 128 13.70 9.49 -4.86
N MET A 129 14.70 9.70 -3.99
CA MET A 129 14.54 9.85 -2.54
C MET A 129 14.25 11.30 -2.16
N LEU A 130 15.02 12.25 -2.71
CA LEU A 130 14.98 13.67 -2.34
C LEU A 130 13.67 14.38 -2.67
N LYS A 131 12.86 13.85 -3.61
CA LYS A 131 11.52 14.36 -3.88
C LYS A 131 10.54 14.25 -2.69
N TYR A 132 10.86 13.43 -1.68
CA TYR A 132 10.05 13.29 -0.48
C TYR A 132 10.53 14.23 0.63
N ASN A 133 9.71 15.23 0.97
CA ASN A 133 10.00 16.16 2.07
C ASN A 133 9.82 15.48 3.44
N ASN A 134 8.88 14.53 3.53
CA ASN A 134 8.59 13.80 4.77
C ASN A 134 9.69 12.77 5.06
N SER A 135 10.30 12.84 6.27
CA SER A 135 11.40 11.95 6.69
C SER A 135 11.01 10.46 6.68
N THR A 136 9.76 10.11 7.01
CA THR A 136 9.30 8.73 7.00
C THR A 136 9.24 8.17 5.58
N SER A 137 8.65 8.94 4.65
CA SER A 137 8.57 8.56 3.23
C SER A 137 9.96 8.49 2.60
N PHE A 138 10.82 9.49 2.85
CA PHE A 138 12.21 9.48 2.42
C PHE A 138 12.94 8.22 2.89
N ASN A 139 12.90 7.93 4.19
CA ASN A 139 13.58 6.76 4.76
C ASN A 139 13.02 5.43 4.25
N THR A 140 11.72 5.37 3.95
CA THR A 140 11.09 4.18 3.40
C THR A 140 11.57 3.91 1.99
N ILE A 141 11.53 4.92 1.11
CA ILE A 141 12.02 4.79 -0.27
C ILE A 141 13.51 4.51 -0.29
N ARG A 142 14.29 5.20 0.56
CA ARG A 142 15.73 4.95 0.70
C ARG A 142 16.03 3.48 1.03
N ARG A 143 15.33 2.90 1.99
CA ARG A 143 15.51 1.47 2.33
C ARG A 143 15.21 0.55 1.17
N HIS A 144 14.12 0.79 0.45
CA HIS A 144 13.71 -0.04 -0.67
C HIS A 144 14.67 0.12 -1.87
N LEU A 145 15.09 1.34 -2.20
CA LEU A 145 16.10 1.57 -3.24
C LEU A 145 17.44 0.92 -2.89
N ASN A 146 17.89 1.05 -1.62
CA ASN A 146 19.13 0.40 -1.19
C ASN A 146 19.08 -1.12 -1.33
N VAL A 147 17.92 -1.76 -1.14
CA VAL A 147 17.78 -3.20 -1.37
C VAL A 147 18.02 -3.55 -2.84
N LEU A 148 17.43 -2.79 -3.77
CA LEU A 148 17.63 -3.02 -5.21
C LEU A 148 19.05 -2.68 -5.65
N VAL A 149 19.56 -1.52 -5.26
CA VAL A 149 20.91 -1.04 -5.63
C VAL A 149 22.00 -1.95 -5.07
N ASN A 150 21.87 -2.39 -3.80
CA ASN A 150 22.81 -3.34 -3.22
C ASN A 150 22.79 -4.68 -3.96
N HIS A 151 21.60 -5.21 -4.26
CA HIS A 151 21.46 -6.45 -5.01
C HIS A 151 22.12 -6.37 -6.40
N LEU A 152 21.88 -5.30 -7.14
CA LEU A 152 22.51 -5.05 -8.43
C LEU A 152 24.05 -4.94 -8.30
N TYR A 153 24.53 -4.12 -7.36
CA TYR A 153 25.96 -3.91 -7.12
C TYR A 153 26.69 -5.20 -6.72
N GLU A 154 26.13 -5.99 -5.80
CA GLU A 154 26.70 -7.22 -5.29
C GLU A 154 26.76 -8.33 -6.37
N ASN A 155 25.92 -8.25 -7.40
CA ASN A 155 25.95 -9.12 -8.56
C ASN A 155 26.74 -8.54 -9.75
N GLY A 156 27.54 -7.51 -9.53
CA GLY A 156 28.46 -6.97 -10.54
C GLY A 156 27.85 -6.01 -11.56
N PHE A 157 26.58 -5.59 -11.35
CA PHE A 157 25.96 -4.60 -12.23
C PHE A 157 26.61 -3.21 -11.99
N PRO A 158 26.93 -2.44 -13.07
CA PRO A 158 27.59 -1.14 -12.96
C PRO A 158 26.64 -0.08 -12.42
N ILE A 159 26.52 0.01 -11.09
CA ILE A 159 25.68 0.96 -10.38
C ILE A 159 26.39 1.47 -9.12
N GLU A 160 26.23 2.76 -8.82
CA GLU A 160 26.79 3.35 -7.60
C GLU A 160 25.78 3.33 -6.44
N LYS A 161 26.31 3.18 -5.22
CA LYS A 161 25.50 3.21 -4.00
C LYS A 161 25.35 4.65 -3.50
N SER A 162 24.11 5.05 -3.18
CA SER A 162 23.83 6.35 -2.58
C SER A 162 24.48 6.49 -1.20
N SER A 163 25.11 7.62 -0.95
CA SER A 163 25.67 8.00 0.36
C SER A 163 24.67 8.71 1.28
N LEU A 164 23.44 8.97 0.81
CA LEU A 164 22.42 9.67 1.60
C LEU A 164 22.09 8.92 2.88
N LYS A 165 22.19 9.62 4.01
CA LYS A 165 21.89 9.09 5.35
C LYS A 165 20.38 9.16 5.63
N PRO A 166 19.85 8.29 6.52
CA PRO A 166 18.47 8.40 6.95
C PRO A 166 18.23 9.73 7.66
N ARG A 167 17.07 10.34 7.39
CA ARG A 167 16.64 11.57 8.09
C ARG A 167 16.09 11.22 9.46
N LYS A 168 16.35 12.07 10.44
CA LYS A 168 15.76 11.96 11.79
C LYS A 168 14.24 12.05 11.66
N GLN A 169 13.55 11.07 12.23
CA GLN A 169 12.09 11.05 12.28
C GLN A 169 11.63 11.70 13.58
N THR A 170 10.70 12.63 13.48
CA THR A 170 9.92 13.10 14.63
C THR A 170 8.73 12.18 14.79
N GLU A 171 8.62 11.52 15.93
CA GLU A 171 7.46 10.70 16.25
C GLU A 171 6.22 11.59 16.33
N LYS A 172 5.24 11.32 15.48
CA LYS A 172 3.92 11.94 15.60
C LYS A 172 3.12 11.13 16.61
N LEU A 173 2.91 11.71 17.78
CA LEU A 173 2.00 11.14 18.76
C LEU A 173 0.56 11.27 18.25
N HIS A 174 -0.19 10.18 18.28
CA HIS A 174 -1.63 10.24 18.10
C HIS A 174 -2.21 10.98 19.31
N LYS A 175 -2.96 12.05 19.07
CA LYS A 175 -3.66 12.74 20.15
C LYS A 175 -4.78 11.84 20.68
N PRO A 176 -4.92 11.68 22.00
CA PRO A 176 -6.08 11.01 22.57
C PRO A 176 -7.35 11.78 22.23
N ILE A 177 -8.46 11.07 22.17
CA ILE A 177 -9.79 11.68 21.95
C ILE A 177 -10.27 12.21 23.30
N PRO A 178 -10.55 13.51 23.44
CA PRO A 178 -10.91 14.10 24.73
C PRO A 178 -12.23 13.57 25.29
N ASN A 179 -13.25 13.46 24.47
CA ASN A 179 -14.57 12.96 24.85
C ASN A 179 -14.95 11.74 24.00
N ILE A 180 -14.53 10.56 24.47
CA ILE A 180 -14.76 9.29 23.78
C ILE A 180 -16.25 8.98 23.64
N ALA A 181 -17.04 9.24 24.70
CA ALA A 181 -18.46 8.90 24.72
C ALA A 181 -19.25 9.67 23.66
N GLU A 182 -19.00 10.97 23.54
CA GLU A 182 -19.64 11.84 22.55
C GLU A 182 -19.28 11.41 21.12
N VAL A 183 -17.99 11.16 20.87
CA VAL A 183 -17.54 10.74 19.53
C VAL A 183 -18.11 9.37 19.16
N LEU A 184 -18.22 8.44 20.12
CA LEU A 184 -18.85 7.15 19.90
C LEU A 184 -20.33 7.28 19.61
N GLN A 185 -21.04 8.21 20.27
CA GLN A 185 -22.45 8.47 19.98
C GLN A 185 -22.64 9.03 18.56
N LEU A 186 -21.84 10.02 18.16
CA LEU A 186 -21.87 10.57 16.79
C LEU A 186 -21.58 9.49 15.74
N LEU A 187 -20.68 8.54 16.04
CA LEU A 187 -20.38 7.42 15.16
C LEU A 187 -21.55 6.44 15.07
N LYS A 188 -22.22 6.14 16.20
CA LYS A 188 -23.40 5.26 16.26
C LYS A 188 -24.53 5.81 15.39
N ASP A 189 -24.78 7.11 15.48
CA ASP A 189 -25.80 7.83 14.69
C ASP A 189 -25.44 7.90 13.20
N TYR A 190 -24.15 7.91 12.89
CA TYR A 190 -23.67 7.97 11.51
C TYR A 190 -23.63 6.63 10.80
N ASN A 191 -23.00 5.61 11.40
CA ASN A 191 -22.86 4.28 10.81
C ASN A 191 -22.46 3.26 11.87
N TYR A 192 -23.30 2.26 12.08
CA TYR A 192 -23.13 1.26 13.12
C TYR A 192 -21.85 0.42 12.98
N ASN A 193 -21.48 0.03 11.76
CA ASN A 193 -20.27 -0.75 11.54
C ASN A 193 -19.01 0.07 11.90
N LEU A 194 -18.98 1.35 11.57
CA LEU A 194 -17.88 2.24 11.94
C LEU A 194 -17.82 2.45 13.45
N TYR A 195 -18.98 2.65 14.08
CA TYR A 195 -19.10 2.72 15.54
C TYR A 195 -18.53 1.47 16.20
N LEU A 196 -18.99 0.30 15.81
CA LEU A 196 -18.54 -0.98 16.37
C LEU A 196 -17.04 -1.20 16.13
N CYS A 197 -16.51 -0.83 14.97
CA CYS A 197 -15.08 -0.86 14.70
C CYS A 197 -14.28 0.04 15.66
N CYS A 198 -14.74 1.26 15.90
CA CYS A 198 -14.10 2.19 16.84
C CYS A 198 -14.21 1.70 18.29
N LEU A 199 -15.35 1.09 18.64
CA LEU A 199 -15.60 0.52 19.96
C LEU A 199 -14.65 -0.64 20.29
N PHE A 200 -14.46 -1.60 19.36
CA PHE A 200 -13.46 -2.65 19.49
C PHE A 200 -12.02 -2.11 19.51
N THR A 201 -11.77 -1.09 18.70
CA THR A 201 -10.44 -0.45 18.65
C THR A 201 -10.10 0.23 19.98
N TYR A 202 -11.09 0.82 20.67
CA TYR A 202 -10.95 1.42 21.98
C TYR A 202 -10.89 0.37 23.10
N GLY A 203 -11.90 -0.50 23.20
CA GLY A 203 -12.12 -1.37 24.36
C GLY A 203 -11.28 -2.64 24.35
N CYS A 204 -11.06 -3.25 23.18
CA CYS A 204 -10.23 -4.46 23.03
C CYS A 204 -8.84 -4.16 22.47
N LEU A 205 -8.51 -2.90 22.20
CA LEU A 205 -7.25 -2.48 21.61
C LEU A 205 -6.86 -3.27 20.35
N LEU A 206 -7.84 -3.63 19.53
CA LEU A 206 -7.63 -4.31 18.26
C LEU A 206 -7.31 -3.28 17.14
N ARG A 207 -6.53 -3.70 16.15
CA ARG A 207 -6.20 -2.86 14.99
C ARG A 207 -7.37 -2.84 14.00
N PRO A 208 -7.90 -1.64 13.63
CA PRO A 208 -9.16 -1.54 12.91
C PRO A 208 -9.14 -2.23 11.54
N HIS A 209 -8.10 -2.01 10.74
CA HIS A 209 -8.08 -2.45 9.35
C HIS A 209 -7.66 -3.92 9.15
N ARG A 210 -6.99 -4.51 10.12
CA ARG A 210 -6.44 -5.86 10.00
C ARG A 210 -7.04 -6.84 11.00
N GLU A 211 -7.20 -6.44 12.28
CA GLU A 211 -7.71 -7.32 13.32
C GLU A 211 -9.24 -7.21 13.40
N VAL A 212 -9.78 -5.99 13.60
CA VAL A 212 -11.24 -5.77 13.74
C VAL A 212 -12.00 -6.15 12.47
N ARG A 213 -11.57 -5.68 11.31
CA ARG A 213 -12.25 -5.91 10.03
C ARG A 213 -12.46 -7.40 9.70
N LEU A 214 -11.53 -8.24 10.16
CA LEU A 214 -11.52 -9.68 9.87
C LEU A 214 -12.19 -10.52 10.96
N LEU A 215 -12.81 -9.91 11.99
CA LEU A 215 -13.49 -10.65 13.04
C LEU A 215 -14.67 -11.46 12.50
N LYS A 216 -14.74 -12.70 12.92
CA LYS A 216 -15.85 -13.61 12.68
C LYS A 216 -16.47 -14.05 14.00
N TRP A 217 -17.70 -14.53 14.00
CA TRP A 217 -18.35 -14.97 15.22
C TRP A 217 -17.61 -16.12 15.91
N GLN A 218 -16.97 -17.00 15.16
CA GLN A 218 -16.12 -18.07 15.72
C GLN A 218 -14.89 -17.57 16.52
N ASP A 219 -14.52 -16.29 16.37
CA ASP A 219 -13.40 -15.70 17.12
C ASP A 219 -13.80 -15.37 18.57
N PHE A 220 -15.09 -15.38 18.89
CA PHE A 220 -15.63 -15.06 20.22
C PHE A 220 -15.93 -16.33 21.01
N GLY A 221 -15.84 -16.22 22.36
CA GLY A 221 -16.41 -17.19 23.24
C GLY A 221 -17.94 -17.24 23.18
N GLU A 222 -18.55 -18.34 23.57
CA GLU A 222 -20.01 -18.53 23.51
C GLU A 222 -20.79 -17.44 24.26
N ASP A 223 -20.24 -16.92 25.34
CA ASP A 223 -20.81 -15.84 26.16
C ASP A 223 -20.33 -14.44 25.72
N LEU A 224 -19.60 -14.33 24.62
CA LEU A 224 -18.98 -13.11 24.12
C LEU A 224 -17.99 -12.45 25.10
N SER A 225 -17.58 -13.12 26.18
CA SER A 225 -16.71 -12.53 27.20
C SER A 225 -15.27 -12.29 26.73
N TYR A 226 -14.83 -12.97 25.69
CA TYR A 226 -13.52 -12.79 25.09
C TYR A 226 -13.56 -12.92 23.58
N VAL A 227 -12.53 -12.34 22.93
CA VAL A 227 -12.25 -12.49 21.51
C VAL A 227 -10.82 -12.99 21.30
N SER A 228 -10.68 -14.03 20.48
CA SER A 228 -9.40 -14.61 20.10
C SER A 228 -9.02 -14.21 18.68
N VAL A 229 -7.86 -13.63 18.49
CA VAL A 229 -7.36 -13.22 17.17
C VAL A 229 -6.14 -14.06 16.81
N ASP A 230 -6.24 -14.80 15.72
CA ASP A 230 -5.17 -15.64 15.21
C ASP A 230 -3.92 -14.84 14.81
N GLY A 231 -2.74 -15.41 15.06
CA GLY A 231 -1.45 -14.76 14.81
C GLY A 231 -1.21 -14.38 13.36
N SER A 232 -1.83 -15.06 12.39
CA SER A 232 -1.74 -14.70 10.97
C SER A 232 -2.35 -13.32 10.67
N ARG A 233 -3.37 -12.94 11.45
CA ARG A 233 -4.05 -11.64 11.37
C ARG A 233 -3.36 -10.54 12.20
N VAL A 234 -2.44 -10.91 13.10
CA VAL A 234 -1.76 -9.98 14.01
C VAL A 234 -0.37 -9.62 13.48
N LYS A 235 0.02 -8.33 13.57
CA LYS A 235 1.35 -7.86 13.12
C LYS A 235 2.50 -8.58 13.83
N SER A 236 2.32 -8.96 15.10
CA SER A 236 3.33 -9.68 15.92
C SER A 236 3.38 -11.18 15.62
N LYS A 237 2.52 -11.71 14.74
CA LYS A 237 2.37 -13.14 14.44
C LYS A 237 2.13 -14.03 15.68
N ARG A 238 1.55 -13.48 16.73
CA ARG A 238 1.22 -14.19 17.97
C ARG A 238 -0.28 -14.13 18.21
N ASN A 239 -0.89 -15.26 18.58
CA ASN A 239 -2.30 -15.31 18.96
C ASN A 239 -2.55 -14.36 20.14
N ARG A 240 -3.72 -13.72 20.12
CA ARG A 240 -4.15 -12.80 21.17
C ARG A 240 -5.55 -13.15 21.62
N VAL A 241 -5.72 -13.29 22.93
CA VAL A 241 -7.03 -13.38 23.57
C VAL A 241 -7.25 -12.12 24.38
N MET A 242 -8.37 -11.43 24.12
CA MET A 242 -8.71 -10.17 24.76
C MET A 242 -10.10 -10.29 25.40
N PRO A 243 -10.26 -9.83 26.64
CA PRO A 243 -11.60 -9.71 27.23
C PRO A 243 -12.42 -8.69 26.44
N VAL A 244 -13.68 -8.99 26.23
CA VAL A 244 -14.64 -8.08 25.61
C VAL A 244 -15.43 -7.39 26.73
N PRO A 245 -15.26 -6.06 26.89
CA PRO A 245 -15.98 -5.31 27.92
C PRO A 245 -17.50 -5.40 27.75
N ASP A 246 -18.24 -5.32 28.85
CA ASP A 246 -19.70 -5.48 28.87
C ASP A 246 -20.42 -4.47 27.93
N TYR A 247 -19.96 -3.23 27.86
CA TYR A 247 -20.51 -2.23 26.98
C TYR A 247 -20.34 -2.55 25.48
N ILE A 248 -19.36 -3.43 25.11
CA ILE A 248 -19.21 -3.94 23.74
C ILE A 248 -20.14 -5.15 23.58
N ARG A 249 -20.20 -6.08 24.55
CA ARG A 249 -21.05 -7.26 24.48
C ARG A 249 -22.51 -6.92 24.25
N LYS A 250 -23.01 -5.87 24.90
CA LYS A 250 -24.38 -5.37 24.73
C LYS A 250 -24.72 -4.89 23.32
N GLU A 251 -23.72 -4.58 22.51
CA GLU A 251 -23.90 -4.17 21.12
C GLU A 251 -23.79 -5.37 20.14
N LEU A 252 -23.52 -6.58 20.64
CA LEU A 252 -23.29 -7.74 19.79
C LEU A 252 -24.49 -8.68 19.81
N VAL A 253 -24.85 -9.17 18.62
CA VAL A 253 -25.82 -10.26 18.47
C VAL A 253 -25.10 -11.38 17.71
N MET A 254 -24.95 -12.54 18.37
CA MET A 254 -24.26 -13.69 17.82
C MET A 254 -24.91 -14.12 16.50
N GLY A 255 -24.09 -14.29 15.47
CA GLY A 255 -24.47 -14.80 14.15
C GLY A 255 -23.86 -16.18 13.87
N ASN A 256 -23.85 -16.59 12.59
CA ASN A 256 -23.23 -17.85 12.21
C ASN A 256 -21.71 -17.80 12.43
N ALA A 257 -21.13 -18.88 12.95
CA ALA A 257 -19.71 -18.94 13.33
C ALA A 257 -18.73 -18.45 12.24
N ASN A 258 -18.97 -18.79 10.99
CA ASN A 258 -18.11 -18.45 9.86
C ASN A 258 -18.34 -17.04 9.32
N ASP A 259 -19.41 -16.36 9.73
CA ASP A 259 -19.74 -15.03 9.21
C ASP A 259 -18.90 -13.94 9.88
N ASN A 260 -18.52 -12.97 9.08
CA ASN A 260 -17.86 -11.74 9.56
C ASN A 260 -18.88 -10.86 10.29
N ILE A 261 -18.51 -10.31 11.45
CA ILE A 261 -19.44 -9.56 12.33
C ILE A 261 -19.97 -8.26 11.71
N PHE A 262 -19.38 -7.77 10.63
CA PHE A 262 -19.76 -6.52 9.95
C PHE A 262 -20.57 -6.75 8.68
N SER A 263 -20.22 -7.78 7.91
CA SER A 263 -20.89 -8.09 6.64
C SER A 263 -22.04 -9.05 6.80
N ASN A 264 -22.12 -9.79 7.92
CA ASN A 264 -23.02 -10.91 8.16
C ASN A 264 -22.96 -11.97 7.06
N THR A 265 -21.77 -12.15 6.48
CA THR A 265 -21.45 -13.16 5.47
C THR A 265 -20.06 -13.72 5.73
N PRO A 266 -19.67 -14.88 5.15
CA PRO A 266 -18.30 -15.40 5.28
C PRO A 266 -17.20 -14.48 4.71
N ILE A 267 -17.60 -13.50 3.88
CA ILE A 267 -16.68 -12.58 3.18
C ILE A 267 -16.64 -11.25 3.91
N GLU A 268 -15.44 -10.83 4.30
CA GLU A 268 -15.20 -9.54 4.91
C GLU A 268 -15.24 -8.38 3.91
N PHE A 269 -15.48 -7.15 4.39
CA PHE A 269 -15.36 -5.94 3.58
C PHE A 269 -13.90 -5.72 3.13
N ASN A 270 -13.70 -4.94 2.04
CA ASN A 270 -12.38 -4.61 1.52
C ASN A 270 -11.51 -3.85 2.54
N GLU A 271 -10.19 -3.81 2.29
CA GLU A 271 -9.21 -3.22 3.21
C GLU A 271 -9.43 -1.72 3.51
N ASP A 272 -10.02 -0.99 2.58
CA ASP A 272 -10.27 0.45 2.71
C ASP A 272 -11.66 0.78 3.27
N TYR A 273 -12.49 -0.22 3.60
CA TYR A 273 -13.87 0.00 4.05
C TYR A 273 -13.97 1.00 5.20
N PHE A 274 -13.35 0.71 6.34
CA PHE A 274 -13.39 1.60 7.50
C PHE A 274 -12.67 2.92 7.27
N LYS A 275 -11.59 2.93 6.49
CA LYS A 275 -10.86 4.13 6.13
C LYS A 275 -11.76 5.08 5.30
N THR A 276 -12.51 4.52 4.36
CA THR A 276 -13.46 5.27 3.53
C THR A 276 -14.61 5.82 4.37
N LEU A 277 -15.22 5.00 5.25
CA LEU A 277 -16.26 5.45 6.16
C LEU A 277 -15.77 6.57 7.09
N TRP A 278 -14.59 6.40 7.68
CA TRP A 278 -13.96 7.39 8.54
C TRP A 278 -13.71 8.71 7.81
N SER A 279 -13.21 8.66 6.59
CA SER A 279 -12.99 9.84 5.77
C SER A 279 -14.30 10.60 5.47
N ARG A 280 -15.38 9.87 5.20
CA ARG A 280 -16.72 10.45 4.98
C ARG A 280 -17.31 11.02 6.27
N PHE A 281 -17.18 10.32 7.39
CA PHE A 281 -17.60 10.76 8.71
C PHE A 281 -16.92 12.09 9.09
N LYS A 282 -15.62 12.20 8.94
CA LYS A 282 -14.87 13.43 9.24
C LYS A 282 -15.28 14.64 8.38
N LYS A 283 -15.80 14.42 7.19
CA LYS A 283 -16.36 15.50 6.37
C LYS A 283 -17.69 16.01 6.92
N LYS A 284 -18.46 15.16 7.60
CA LYS A 284 -19.74 15.53 8.24
C LYS A 284 -19.55 16.13 9.64
N CYS A 285 -18.49 15.71 10.35
CA CYS A 285 -18.18 16.11 11.72
C CYS A 285 -16.78 16.75 11.79
N PRO A 286 -16.58 17.99 11.28
CA PRO A 286 -15.27 18.66 11.24
C PRO A 286 -14.67 18.91 12.64
N GLU A 287 -15.53 19.00 13.67
CA GLU A 287 -15.18 19.21 15.10
C GLU A 287 -14.26 18.11 15.65
N ILE A 288 -14.29 16.90 15.08
CA ILE A 288 -13.43 15.78 15.51
C ILE A 288 -11.93 16.03 15.26
N GLY A 289 -11.62 17.09 14.54
CA GLY A 289 -10.27 17.55 14.33
C GLY A 289 -9.50 16.74 13.25
N LYS A 290 -8.65 17.47 12.53
CA LYS A 290 -7.93 16.94 11.35
C LYS A 290 -7.01 15.77 11.68
N HIS A 291 -6.43 15.72 12.87
CA HIS A 291 -5.42 14.74 13.25
C HIS A 291 -5.99 13.48 13.93
N THR A 292 -7.28 13.47 14.26
CA THR A 292 -7.96 12.31 14.84
C THR A 292 -8.17 11.23 13.77
N THR A 293 -7.83 10.00 14.10
CA THR A 293 -7.96 8.82 13.23
C THR A 293 -8.64 7.69 13.99
N ILE A 294 -9.04 6.61 13.32
CA ILE A 294 -9.54 5.42 14.01
C ILE A 294 -8.49 4.88 15.02
N TYR A 295 -7.20 5.00 14.71
CA TYR A 295 -6.13 4.63 15.66
C TYR A 295 -6.08 5.50 16.93
N SER A 296 -6.67 6.70 16.92
CA SER A 296 -6.78 7.53 18.13
C SER A 296 -7.62 6.85 19.21
N PHE A 297 -8.63 6.05 18.84
CA PHE A 297 -9.40 5.22 19.78
C PHE A 297 -8.51 4.20 20.48
N ARG A 298 -7.63 3.51 19.74
CA ARG A 298 -6.68 2.57 20.33
C ARG A 298 -5.70 3.27 21.27
N HIS A 299 -5.26 4.48 20.92
CA HIS A 299 -4.39 5.28 21.75
C HIS A 299 -5.09 5.70 23.04
N SER A 300 -6.31 6.21 22.96
CA SER A 300 -7.12 6.57 24.13
C SER A 300 -7.40 5.38 25.04
N GLY A 301 -7.75 4.22 24.47
CA GLY A 301 -7.94 2.99 25.25
C GLY A 301 -6.66 2.50 25.93
N ALA A 302 -5.51 2.65 25.28
CA ALA A 302 -4.22 2.31 25.88
C ALA A 302 -3.89 3.20 27.10
N ILE A 303 -4.14 4.51 26.98
CA ILE A 303 -3.97 5.46 28.09
C ILE A 303 -4.91 5.10 29.24
N GLU A 304 -6.16 4.78 28.94
CA GLU A 304 -7.16 4.44 29.97
C GLU A 304 -6.77 3.16 30.74
N ILE A 305 -6.29 2.11 30.03
CA ILE A 305 -5.79 0.91 30.69
C ILE A 305 -4.61 1.24 31.61
N PHE A 306 -3.69 2.08 31.16
CA PHE A 306 -2.54 2.46 31.99
C PHE A 306 -2.97 3.29 33.20
N LYS A 307 -3.85 4.28 33.04
CA LYS A 307 -4.40 5.07 34.14
C LYS A 307 -5.09 4.21 35.21
N ARG A 308 -5.84 3.17 34.76
CA ARG A 308 -6.57 2.28 35.67
C ARG A 308 -5.71 1.25 36.36
N THR A 309 -4.59 0.85 35.75
CA THR A 309 -3.81 -0.31 36.25
C THR A 309 -2.42 0.05 36.72
N GLY A 310 -1.87 1.20 36.37
CA GLY A 310 -0.49 1.61 36.62
C GLY A 310 0.57 0.70 35.94
N SER A 311 0.14 -0.34 35.21
CA SER A 311 1.02 -1.43 34.79
C SER A 311 1.37 -1.37 33.30
N LEU A 312 2.65 -1.12 33.00
CA LEU A 312 3.19 -1.20 31.65
C LEU A 312 3.13 -2.63 31.07
N HIS A 313 3.25 -3.66 31.89
CA HIS A 313 3.13 -5.04 31.45
C HIS A 313 1.70 -5.39 31.00
N LYS A 314 0.69 -4.95 31.79
CA LYS A 314 -0.72 -5.12 31.39
C LYS A 314 -1.00 -4.37 30.08
N LEU A 315 -0.48 -3.16 29.94
CA LEU A 315 -0.61 -2.37 28.70
C LEU A 315 0.08 -3.08 27.54
N GLN A 316 1.32 -3.54 27.70
CA GLN A 316 2.06 -4.28 26.67
C GLN A 316 1.27 -5.51 26.19
N ARG A 317 0.75 -6.30 27.13
CA ARG A 317 -0.05 -7.50 26.85
C ARG A 317 -1.32 -7.14 26.12
N ALA A 318 -2.06 -6.14 26.60
CA ALA A 318 -3.29 -5.65 25.98
C ALA A 318 -3.07 -5.12 24.56
N MET A 319 -1.97 -4.43 24.31
CA MET A 319 -1.60 -3.91 23.00
C MET A 319 -1.02 -4.99 22.06
N GLY A 320 -0.58 -6.13 22.58
CA GLY A 320 0.12 -7.16 21.83
C GLY A 320 1.47 -6.69 21.28
N HIS A 321 2.22 -5.92 22.07
CA HIS A 321 3.54 -5.42 21.69
C HIS A 321 4.63 -6.41 22.08
N SER A 322 5.67 -6.53 21.24
CA SER A 322 6.81 -7.39 21.47
C SER A 322 7.78 -6.84 22.51
N SER A 323 7.77 -5.52 22.78
CA SER A 323 8.61 -4.87 23.77
C SER A 323 7.88 -3.76 24.53
N LEU A 324 8.32 -3.48 25.76
CA LEU A 324 7.81 -2.39 26.60
C LEU A 324 8.04 -1.02 25.97
N ASN A 325 9.18 -0.82 25.29
CA ASN A 325 9.50 0.45 24.64
C ASN A 325 8.44 0.89 23.64
N VAL A 326 7.83 -0.06 22.91
CA VAL A 326 6.72 0.25 21.99
C VAL A 326 5.48 0.70 22.76
N SER A 327 5.22 0.14 23.95
CA SER A 327 4.08 0.56 24.80
C SER A 327 4.31 1.93 25.42
N LEU A 328 5.53 2.25 25.83
CA LEU A 328 5.91 3.57 26.32
C LEU A 328 5.64 4.70 25.31
N THR A 329 5.73 4.43 24.01
CA THR A 329 5.40 5.44 22.98
C THR A 329 3.97 5.93 23.08
N TYR A 330 3.04 5.11 23.54
CA TYR A 330 1.63 5.49 23.74
C TYR A 330 1.41 6.38 24.96
N LEU A 331 2.32 6.35 25.92
CA LEU A 331 2.25 7.13 27.14
C LEU A 331 3.05 8.44 27.06
N ARG A 332 3.81 8.65 25.99
CA ARG A 332 4.53 9.91 25.77
C ARG A 332 3.54 11.05 25.63
N GLY A 333 3.72 12.08 26.44
CA GLY A 333 2.83 13.26 26.51
C GLY A 333 1.67 13.11 27.48
N LEU A 334 1.59 11.99 28.25
CA LEU A 334 0.93 12.04 29.53
C LEU A 334 1.83 12.85 30.47
N GLU A 335 1.24 13.80 31.17
CA GLU A 335 1.89 14.41 32.32
C GLU A 335 2.30 13.26 33.26
N VAL A 336 3.59 13.18 33.56
CA VAL A 336 4.05 12.25 34.59
C VAL A 336 3.32 12.68 35.84
N ALA A 337 2.52 11.78 36.43
CA ALA A 337 1.88 12.05 37.70
C ALA A 337 2.98 12.50 38.65
N GLU A 338 2.83 13.67 39.27
CA GLU A 338 3.74 14.12 40.28
C GLU A 338 3.84 13.04 41.37
N LEU A 339 5.07 12.69 41.73
CA LEU A 339 5.29 11.75 42.81
C LEU A 339 4.66 12.35 44.07
N LYS A 340 3.78 11.58 44.70
CA LYS A 340 3.19 11.91 45.98
C LYS A 340 4.00 11.26 47.12
N GLU A 341 3.81 11.74 48.31
CA GLU A 341 4.46 11.16 49.50
C GLU A 341 4.15 9.66 49.63
N GLU A 342 2.94 9.23 49.30
CA GLU A 342 2.50 7.83 49.31
C GLU A 342 3.22 6.93 48.27
N ASP A 343 3.87 7.53 47.28
CA ASP A 343 4.64 6.82 46.25
C ASP A 343 6.09 6.59 46.69
N MET A 344 6.50 7.18 47.83
CA MET A 344 7.87 7.08 48.34
C MET A 344 8.05 5.83 49.19
N PRO A 345 9.29 5.30 49.25
CA PRO A 345 9.59 4.14 50.11
C PRO A 345 9.23 4.44 51.57
N MET A 346 8.44 3.56 52.15
CA MET A 346 8.15 3.62 53.60
C MET A 346 9.24 2.84 54.38
N VAL A 347 9.61 3.37 55.59
CA VAL A 347 10.57 2.77 56.51
C VAL A 347 9.82 2.16 57.68
#